data_7fdaf46289b1803fc3294bf98754dfa0
#
_entry.id   7fdaf46289b1803fc3294bf98754dfa0
#
_cell.length_a   1.000
_cell.length_b   1.000
_cell.length_c   1.000
_cell.angle_alpha   90.00
_cell.angle_beta   90.00
_cell.angle_gamma   90.00
#
_symmetry.space_group_name_H-M   'P 1'
#
loop_
_entity.id
_entity.type
_entity.pdbx_description
1 polymer ?
#
loop_
_entity_poly.entity_id
_entity_poly.type
_entity_poly.pdbx_seq_one_letter_code
_entity_poly.pdbx_strand_id
1 'polypeptide(L)'
;MIKLVNLILISTLTVSAQSYKVVDTGQTIFYNNQDEIAAPAMGTAFYGQDASIDGHQPDYTDNGDGTVTDNVTGLMWQQSTDINGDGVANIADKMSQTEALAGADTFSLAGYSDWRLPTIKEAYSLFMFSGEDPSGYSGTDTENLIPFVNTDFFDVAYGDVDAGERIIDGQYASSTVYVSTTMNGDATMFGVNFVDGRIKGYPMGPMPGQT
;
A
#
# COMPACT_ATOMS: atom_id res chain seq x y z
N MET A 1 9.21 -24.63 -57.88
CA MET A 1 8.98 -24.93 -56.45
C MET A 1 9.74 -23.89 -55.66
N ILE A 2 9.03 -22.89 -55.15
CA ILE A 2 9.61 -21.80 -54.32
C ILE A 2 9.50 -22.29 -52.88
N LYS A 3 10.65 -22.47 -52.24
CA LYS A 3 10.69 -22.75 -50.78
C LYS A 3 10.53 -21.46 -50.01
N LEU A 4 9.41 -21.30 -49.31
CA LEU A 4 9.24 -20.25 -48.29
C LEU A 4 10.11 -20.59 -47.09
N VAL A 5 11.05 -19.71 -46.76
CA VAL A 5 11.78 -19.76 -45.51
C VAL A 5 11.02 -18.85 -44.53
N ASN A 6 10.44 -19.44 -43.49
CA ASN A 6 9.87 -18.66 -42.39
C ASN A 6 10.99 -18.03 -41.59
N LEU A 7 11.10 -16.71 -41.66
CA LEU A 7 12.00 -15.91 -40.87
C LEU A 7 11.32 -15.64 -39.50
N ILE A 8 11.76 -16.32 -38.43
CA ILE A 8 11.34 -15.97 -37.06
C ILE A 8 12.21 -14.79 -36.63
N LEU A 9 11.61 -13.62 -36.61
CA LEU A 9 12.22 -12.46 -35.96
C LEU A 9 12.08 -12.67 -34.41
N ILE A 10 13.18 -13.03 -33.77
CA ILE A 10 13.27 -12.91 -32.31
C ILE A 10 13.73 -11.48 -32.04
N SER A 11 12.80 -10.61 -31.64
CA SER A 11 13.17 -9.37 -30.97
C SER A 11 13.67 -9.76 -29.59
N THR A 12 14.97 -9.66 -29.35
CA THR A 12 15.50 -9.68 -28.02
C THR A 12 15.08 -8.38 -27.35
N LEU A 13 13.93 -8.37 -26.71
CA LEU A 13 13.65 -7.45 -25.63
C LEU A 13 14.71 -7.76 -24.57
N THR A 14 15.73 -6.92 -24.49
CA THR A 14 16.54 -6.85 -23.28
C THR A 14 15.63 -6.33 -22.19
N VAL A 15 14.96 -7.23 -21.51
CA VAL A 15 14.40 -6.94 -20.20
C VAL A 15 15.62 -6.71 -19.32
N SER A 16 16.07 -5.46 -19.20
CA SER A 16 16.91 -5.08 -18.09
C SER A 16 16.07 -5.42 -16.87
N ALA A 17 16.50 -6.39 -16.07
CA ALA A 17 15.94 -6.62 -14.76
C ALA A 17 16.13 -5.29 -14.03
N GLN A 18 15.07 -4.51 -13.95
CA GLN A 18 15.06 -3.30 -13.15
C GLN A 18 15.23 -3.78 -11.74
N SER A 19 16.38 -3.51 -11.14
CA SER A 19 16.62 -3.86 -9.75
C SER A 19 15.68 -2.98 -8.93
N TYR A 20 14.55 -3.53 -8.54
CA TYR A 20 13.60 -2.86 -7.66
C TYR A 20 14.28 -2.73 -6.30
N LYS A 21 14.46 -1.50 -5.85
CA LYS A 21 14.96 -1.24 -4.51
C LYS A 21 13.86 -1.58 -3.52
N VAL A 22 14.19 -2.37 -2.52
CA VAL A 22 13.28 -2.67 -1.41
C VAL A 22 13.48 -1.59 -0.36
N VAL A 23 12.41 -0.92 -0.01
CA VAL A 23 12.39 0.08 1.06
C VAL A 23 12.52 -0.65 2.39
N ASP A 24 13.36 -0.13 3.27
CA ASP A 24 13.50 -0.61 4.64
C ASP A 24 12.21 -0.40 5.43
N THR A 25 11.97 -1.20 6.44
CA THR A 25 10.79 -1.11 7.31
C THR A 25 10.80 0.12 8.21
N GLY A 26 11.96 0.78 8.35
CA GLY A 26 12.16 1.87 9.30
C GLY A 26 12.17 1.42 10.76
N GLN A 27 12.17 0.09 11.03
CA GLN A 27 12.22 -0.44 12.40
C GLN A 27 13.63 -0.28 12.99
N THR A 28 13.72 0.44 14.11
CA THR A 28 14.97 0.71 14.83
C THR A 28 15.01 0.12 16.23
N ILE A 29 13.90 -0.46 16.68
CA ILE A 29 13.72 -0.97 18.04
C ILE A 29 13.83 -2.49 18.05
N PHE A 30 14.53 -3.02 19.05
CA PHE A 30 14.69 -4.47 19.25
C PHE A 30 13.72 -4.96 20.33
N TYR A 31 13.21 -6.17 20.14
CA TYR A 31 12.24 -6.78 21.05
C TYR A 31 12.66 -8.20 21.45
N ASN A 32 12.30 -8.59 22.67
CA ASN A 32 12.19 -9.99 23.06
C ASN A 32 10.72 -10.45 22.89
N ASN A 33 10.32 -11.53 23.52
CA ASN A 33 8.94 -12.03 23.40
C ASN A 33 7.87 -11.15 24.11
N GLN A 34 8.27 -10.14 24.86
CA GLN A 34 7.40 -9.35 25.72
C GLN A 34 7.73 -7.86 25.74
N ASP A 35 9.02 -7.49 25.67
CA ASP A 35 9.49 -6.14 25.92
C ASP A 35 10.48 -5.65 24.85
N GLU A 36 10.64 -4.35 24.77
CA GLU A 36 11.75 -3.70 24.10
C GLU A 36 13.05 -4.03 24.83
N ILE A 37 14.12 -4.29 24.07
CA ILE A 37 15.44 -4.64 24.59
C ILE A 37 16.55 -3.83 23.91
N ALA A 38 17.71 -3.80 24.52
CA ALA A 38 18.92 -3.31 23.85
C ALA A 38 19.31 -4.25 22.67
N ALA A 39 20.01 -3.70 21.67
CA ALA A 39 20.46 -4.46 20.50
C ALA A 39 21.19 -5.76 20.91
N PRO A 40 20.67 -6.94 20.53
CA PRO A 40 21.27 -8.21 20.91
C PRO A 40 22.62 -8.41 20.22
N ALA A 41 23.60 -8.92 20.99
CA ALA A 41 24.91 -9.25 20.45
C ALA A 41 24.85 -10.49 19.54
N MET A 42 25.78 -10.57 18.59
CA MET A 42 25.91 -11.74 17.70
C MET A 42 26.00 -13.04 18.51
N GLY A 43 25.18 -14.02 18.13
CA GLY A 43 25.13 -15.34 18.76
C GLY A 43 24.30 -15.41 20.05
N THR A 44 23.68 -14.32 20.47
CA THR A 44 22.72 -14.32 21.59
C THR A 44 21.28 -14.53 21.09
N ALA A 45 20.35 -14.80 22.00
CA ALA A 45 18.93 -14.85 21.69
C ALA A 45 18.47 -13.51 21.12
N PHE A 46 17.49 -13.56 20.19
CA PHE A 46 16.91 -12.39 19.50
C PHE A 46 17.87 -11.60 18.59
N TYR A 47 19.08 -12.08 18.35
CA TYR A 47 19.99 -11.50 17.36
C TYR A 47 19.44 -11.64 15.94
N GLY A 48 19.72 -10.66 15.07
CA GLY A 48 19.35 -10.70 13.65
C GLY A 48 17.92 -10.23 13.37
N GLN A 49 17.35 -9.42 14.26
CA GLN A 49 16.11 -8.70 13.98
C GLN A 49 16.31 -7.66 12.89
N ASP A 50 15.24 -7.26 12.25
CA ASP A 50 15.19 -6.28 11.18
C ASP A 50 15.90 -4.96 11.56
N ALA A 51 15.66 -4.47 12.77
CA ALA A 51 16.34 -3.29 13.34
C ALA A 51 17.89 -3.35 13.35
N SER A 52 18.50 -4.48 13.03
CA SER A 52 19.97 -4.64 12.86
C SER A 52 20.43 -4.55 11.41
N ILE A 53 19.53 -4.35 10.46
CA ILE A 53 19.81 -4.38 9.02
C ILE A 53 19.44 -3.01 8.45
N ASP A 54 20.44 -2.24 8.06
CA ASP A 54 20.22 -0.97 7.37
C ASP A 54 19.98 -1.21 5.88
N GLY A 55 18.74 -1.02 5.46
CA GLY A 55 18.32 -1.04 4.06
C GLY A 55 18.22 0.36 3.46
N HIS A 56 17.44 0.50 2.39
CA HIS A 56 17.06 1.79 1.82
C HIS A 56 15.98 2.42 2.69
N GLN A 57 16.36 3.35 3.56
CA GLN A 57 15.39 4.04 4.42
C GLN A 57 14.33 4.78 3.58
N PRO A 58 13.06 4.83 4.04
CA PRO A 58 12.03 5.61 3.38
C PRO A 58 12.48 7.06 3.16
N ASP A 59 12.35 7.55 1.94
CA ASP A 59 12.78 8.89 1.55
C ASP A 59 11.77 9.46 0.55
N TYR A 60 11.09 10.55 0.94
CA TYR A 60 9.99 11.14 0.20
C TYR A 60 10.24 12.62 -0.08
N THR A 61 9.66 13.10 -1.18
CA THR A 61 9.59 14.52 -1.53
C THR A 61 8.14 14.88 -1.76
N ASP A 62 7.62 15.83 -0.98
CA ASP A 62 6.35 16.50 -1.29
C ASP A 62 6.59 17.45 -2.47
N ASN A 63 5.88 17.22 -3.57
CA ASN A 63 6.02 18.02 -4.80
C ASN A 63 5.21 19.33 -4.73
N GLY A 64 4.36 19.50 -3.71
CA GLY A 64 3.54 20.70 -3.49
C GLY A 64 2.37 20.83 -4.45
N ASP A 65 2.00 19.77 -5.15
CA ASP A 65 0.94 19.73 -6.18
C ASP A 65 -0.08 18.60 -5.93
N GLY A 66 -0.06 18.03 -4.72
CA GLY A 66 -0.88 16.89 -4.31
C GLY A 66 -0.25 15.53 -4.65
N THR A 67 1.03 15.54 -5.04
CA THR A 67 1.80 14.31 -5.29
C THR A 67 3.03 14.23 -4.40
N VAL A 68 3.46 12.99 -4.14
CA VAL A 68 4.66 12.67 -3.37
C VAL A 68 5.56 11.76 -4.20
N THR A 69 6.84 12.12 -4.33
CA THR A 69 7.84 11.27 -4.96
C THR A 69 8.51 10.39 -3.91
N ASP A 70 8.48 9.08 -4.11
CA ASP A 70 9.29 8.11 -3.37
C ASP A 70 10.69 8.04 -4.03
N ASN A 71 11.68 8.61 -3.36
CA ASN A 71 13.05 8.72 -3.87
C ASN A 71 13.79 7.37 -3.89
N VAL A 72 13.28 6.38 -3.16
CA VAL A 72 13.87 5.03 -3.13
C VAL A 72 13.43 4.22 -4.34
N THR A 73 12.13 4.17 -4.60
CA THR A 73 11.55 3.37 -5.68
C THR A 73 11.46 4.12 -7.00
N GLY A 74 11.46 5.45 -6.95
CA GLY A 74 11.23 6.34 -8.10
C GLY A 74 9.75 6.40 -8.51
N LEU A 75 8.84 5.92 -7.69
CA LEU A 75 7.41 6.02 -7.92
C LEU A 75 6.89 7.39 -7.46
N MET A 76 5.86 7.87 -8.14
CA MET A 76 5.08 9.02 -7.71
C MET A 76 3.74 8.54 -7.18
N TRP A 77 3.32 9.09 -6.06
CA TRP A 77 2.11 8.73 -5.35
C TRP A 77 1.17 9.92 -5.24
N GLN A 78 -0.13 9.66 -5.22
CA GLN A 78 -1.13 10.60 -4.78
C GLN A 78 -0.97 10.83 -3.27
N GLN A 79 -0.98 12.07 -2.82
CA GLN A 79 -0.81 12.45 -1.42
C GLN A 79 -2.05 12.14 -0.59
N SER A 80 -3.23 12.48 -1.12
CA SER A 80 -4.52 12.31 -0.45
C SER A 80 -5.43 11.37 -1.23
N THR A 81 -6.33 10.67 -0.52
CA THR A 81 -7.39 9.86 -1.10
C THR A 81 -8.72 10.62 -1.25
N ASP A 82 -8.73 11.90 -0.98
CA ASP A 82 -9.84 12.79 -1.32
C ASP A 82 -9.92 12.93 -2.85
N ILE A 83 -10.70 12.09 -3.48
CA ILE A 83 -10.82 12.05 -4.94
C ILE A 83 -11.93 12.95 -5.46
N ASN A 84 -12.90 13.32 -4.61
CA ASN A 84 -13.98 14.22 -4.97
C ASN A 84 -13.58 15.71 -4.81
N GLY A 85 -12.47 15.99 -4.10
CA GLY A 85 -11.88 17.32 -3.94
C GLY A 85 -12.64 18.21 -2.96
N ASP A 86 -13.39 17.63 -2.01
CA ASP A 86 -14.12 18.39 -0.99
C ASP A 86 -13.27 18.75 0.23
N GLY A 87 -12.02 18.26 0.30
CA GLY A 87 -11.06 18.51 1.35
C GLY A 87 -11.13 17.51 2.51
N VAL A 88 -11.92 16.45 2.39
CA VAL A 88 -12.09 15.43 3.43
C VAL A 88 -12.07 14.03 2.83
N ALA A 89 -11.03 13.27 3.05
CA ALA A 89 -11.00 11.86 2.67
C ALA A 89 -11.92 11.03 3.58
N ASN A 90 -13.07 10.61 3.07
CA ASN A 90 -14.13 9.93 3.83
C ASN A 90 -14.83 8.82 3.03
N ILE A 91 -16.00 8.37 3.48
CA ILE A 91 -16.75 7.30 2.81
C ILE A 91 -17.18 7.67 1.37
N ALA A 92 -17.32 8.96 1.04
CA ALA A 92 -17.72 9.40 -0.29
C ALA A 92 -16.61 9.19 -1.34
N ASP A 93 -15.35 9.02 -0.89
CA ASP A 93 -14.19 8.74 -1.75
C ASP A 93 -13.95 7.25 -1.94
N LYS A 94 -14.65 6.40 -1.19
CA LYS A 94 -14.48 4.95 -1.25
C LYS A 94 -15.17 4.37 -2.47
N MET A 95 -14.50 3.43 -3.12
CA MET A 95 -14.97 2.77 -4.32
C MET A 95 -14.65 1.27 -4.29
N SER A 96 -15.36 0.50 -5.09
CA SER A 96 -15.00 -0.89 -5.35
C SER A 96 -13.68 -0.97 -6.15
N GLN A 97 -13.02 -2.12 -6.10
CA GLN A 97 -11.82 -2.32 -6.92
C GLN A 97 -12.07 -2.14 -8.41
N THR A 98 -13.23 -2.58 -8.90
CA THR A 98 -13.60 -2.42 -10.31
C THR A 98 -13.69 -0.94 -10.70
N GLU A 99 -14.28 -0.12 -9.85
CA GLU A 99 -14.34 1.34 -10.03
C GLU A 99 -12.96 1.97 -9.93
N ALA A 100 -12.13 1.54 -8.98
CA ALA A 100 -10.77 2.03 -8.83
C ALA A 100 -9.88 1.71 -10.04
N LEU A 101 -9.99 0.51 -10.61
CA LEU A 101 -9.28 0.13 -11.83
C LEU A 101 -9.75 0.96 -13.04
N ALA A 102 -11.05 1.12 -13.21
CA ALA A 102 -11.61 1.93 -14.30
C ALA A 102 -11.33 3.42 -14.11
N GLY A 103 -11.35 3.89 -12.86
CA GLY A 103 -11.07 5.28 -12.49
C GLY A 103 -9.62 5.66 -12.75
N ALA A 104 -8.68 4.76 -12.50
CA ALA A 104 -7.26 5.02 -12.72
C ALA A 104 -6.95 5.37 -14.20
N ASP A 105 -7.61 4.74 -15.14
CA ASP A 105 -7.42 5.00 -16.58
C ASP A 105 -7.84 6.41 -17.02
N THR A 106 -8.66 7.09 -16.23
CA THR A 106 -9.15 8.45 -16.50
C THR A 106 -8.70 9.48 -15.48
N PHE A 107 -8.01 9.04 -14.43
CA PHE A 107 -7.53 9.91 -13.37
C PHE A 107 -6.40 10.81 -13.87
N SER A 108 -6.44 12.06 -13.44
CA SER A 108 -5.42 13.06 -13.77
C SER A 108 -5.14 13.91 -12.53
N LEU A 109 -3.88 14.02 -12.16
CA LEU A 109 -3.41 14.81 -11.04
C LEU A 109 -2.07 15.42 -11.39
N ALA A 110 -1.86 16.70 -11.07
CA ALA A 110 -0.61 17.44 -11.30
C ALA A 110 -0.14 17.44 -12.78
N GLY A 111 -1.06 17.30 -13.73
CA GLY A 111 -0.76 17.23 -15.16
C GLY A 111 -0.34 15.85 -15.67
N TYR A 112 -0.27 14.86 -14.81
CA TYR A 112 -0.03 13.46 -15.18
C TYR A 112 -1.35 12.73 -15.42
N SER A 113 -1.38 11.81 -16.38
CA SER A 113 -2.55 11.00 -16.75
C SER A 113 -2.22 9.52 -16.93
N ASP A 114 -1.06 9.09 -16.48
CA ASP A 114 -0.56 7.71 -16.52
C ASP A 114 -0.64 7.01 -15.14
N TRP A 115 -1.59 7.47 -14.33
CA TRP A 115 -1.87 6.90 -13.01
C TRP A 115 -2.42 5.48 -13.12
N ARG A 116 -2.06 4.66 -12.17
CA ARG A 116 -2.55 3.28 -12.05
C ARG A 116 -2.66 2.86 -10.60
N LEU A 117 -3.44 1.83 -10.32
CA LEU A 117 -3.38 1.19 -9.02
C LEU A 117 -2.00 0.55 -8.79
N PRO A 118 -1.44 0.70 -7.60
CA PRO A 118 -0.19 0.04 -7.24
C PRO A 118 -0.40 -1.49 -7.20
N THR A 119 0.66 -2.24 -7.42
CA THR A 119 0.70 -3.64 -6.99
C THR A 119 0.75 -3.71 -5.47
N ILE A 120 0.41 -4.89 -4.90
CA ILE A 120 0.49 -5.07 -3.45
C ILE A 120 1.90 -4.82 -2.89
N LYS A 121 2.95 -5.14 -3.67
CA LYS A 121 4.34 -4.91 -3.28
C LYS A 121 4.70 -3.43 -3.27
N GLU A 122 4.23 -2.68 -4.25
CA GLU A 122 4.43 -1.24 -4.32
C GLU A 122 3.69 -0.55 -3.17
N ALA A 123 2.42 -0.88 -2.92
CA ALA A 123 1.68 -0.33 -1.80
C ALA A 123 2.34 -0.67 -0.46
N TYR A 124 2.86 -1.90 -0.31
CA TYR A 124 3.56 -2.32 0.89
C TYR A 124 4.91 -1.62 1.10
N SER A 125 5.53 -1.07 0.05
CA SER A 125 6.77 -0.29 0.21
C SER A 125 6.58 1.03 0.96
N LEU A 126 5.34 1.51 1.09
CA LEU A 126 5.02 2.69 1.90
C LEU A 126 4.85 2.37 3.40
N PHE A 127 4.94 1.09 3.78
CA PHE A 127 4.62 0.64 5.11
C PHE A 127 5.69 1.04 6.13
N MET A 128 5.26 1.74 7.18
CA MET A 128 6.08 2.12 8.33
C MET A 128 5.76 1.21 9.49
N PHE A 129 6.71 0.39 9.94
CA PHE A 129 6.51 -0.56 11.05
C PHE A 129 6.55 0.10 12.43
N SER A 130 6.67 1.42 12.49
CA SER A 130 6.47 2.22 13.69
C SER A 130 5.00 2.50 14.01
N GLY A 131 4.07 2.11 13.11
CA GLY A 131 2.63 2.26 13.34
C GLY A 131 2.11 1.38 14.48
N GLU A 132 0.96 1.73 15.04
CA GLU A 132 0.29 1.00 16.10
C GLU A 132 -1.13 0.59 15.67
N ASP A 133 -1.46 -0.70 15.82
CA ASP A 133 -2.78 -1.24 15.44
C ASP A 133 -3.88 -0.78 16.41
N PRO A 134 -4.81 0.09 15.97
CA PRO A 134 -5.88 0.59 16.82
C PRO A 134 -7.13 -0.33 16.85
N SER A 135 -7.04 -1.60 16.49
CA SER A 135 -8.21 -2.50 16.39
C SER A 135 -9.02 -2.62 17.68
N GLY A 136 -8.42 -2.34 18.82
CA GLY A 136 -9.11 -2.32 20.13
C GLY A 136 -9.64 -0.95 20.54
N TYR A 137 -9.39 0.09 19.74
CA TYR A 137 -9.83 1.45 20.05
C TYR A 137 -11.31 1.62 19.72
N SER A 138 -12.07 2.17 20.67
CA SER A 138 -13.52 2.40 20.54
C SER A 138 -13.91 3.88 20.47
N GLY A 139 -12.92 4.78 20.43
CA GLY A 139 -13.15 6.21 20.26
C GLY A 139 -13.27 6.64 18.80
N THR A 140 -13.52 7.91 18.59
CA THR A 140 -13.59 8.55 17.26
C THR A 140 -12.45 9.52 16.99
N ASP A 141 -11.68 9.87 18.01
CA ASP A 141 -10.54 10.78 17.91
C ASP A 141 -9.34 10.07 17.29
N THR A 142 -8.79 10.60 16.21
CA THR A 142 -7.66 10.03 15.48
C THR A 142 -6.34 10.73 15.73
N GLU A 143 -6.33 11.81 16.52
CA GLU A 143 -5.15 12.68 16.72
C GLU A 143 -3.93 11.92 17.30
N ASN A 144 -4.19 10.92 18.14
CA ASN A 144 -3.15 10.14 18.80
C ASN A 144 -2.93 8.75 18.19
N LEU A 145 -3.55 8.44 17.05
CA LEU A 145 -3.33 7.18 16.35
C LEU A 145 -2.07 7.29 15.50
N ILE A 146 -1.29 6.22 15.48
CA ILE A 146 -0.04 6.15 14.72
C ILE A 146 -0.22 5.17 13.55
N PRO A 147 -0.54 5.65 12.35
CA PRO A 147 -0.75 4.79 11.20
C PRO A 147 0.57 4.22 10.66
N PHE A 148 0.45 3.19 9.85
CA PHE A 148 1.58 2.49 9.24
C PHE A 148 2.05 3.15 7.92
N VAL A 149 2.00 4.45 7.84
CA VAL A 149 2.52 5.25 6.73
C VAL A 149 3.04 6.59 7.24
N ASN A 150 3.98 7.20 6.54
CA ASN A 150 4.55 8.48 6.94
C ASN A 150 3.56 9.62 6.72
N THR A 151 2.95 10.12 7.80
CA THR A 151 1.94 11.18 7.77
C THR A 151 2.49 12.58 7.54
N ASP A 152 3.81 12.76 7.53
CA ASP A 152 4.42 14.02 7.09
C ASP A 152 4.25 14.22 5.57
N PHE A 153 3.99 13.14 4.84
CA PHE A 153 3.88 13.15 3.38
C PHE A 153 2.54 12.65 2.86
N PHE A 154 1.82 11.78 3.59
CA PHE A 154 0.59 11.14 3.12
C PHE A 154 -0.58 11.39 4.07
N ASP A 155 -1.72 11.74 3.50
CA ASP A 155 -2.97 11.82 4.24
C ASP A 155 -3.53 10.41 4.48
N VAL A 156 -4.02 10.16 5.68
CA VAL A 156 -4.62 8.88 6.06
C VAL A 156 -6.11 9.01 6.24
N ALA A 157 -6.87 8.24 5.45
CA ALA A 157 -8.31 8.10 5.64
C ALA A 157 -8.58 6.99 6.66
N TYR A 158 -9.08 7.37 7.83
CA TYR A 158 -9.65 6.43 8.80
C TYR A 158 -11.08 6.04 8.39
N GLY A 159 -11.61 5.01 9.02
CA GLY A 159 -13.02 4.66 8.84
C GLY A 159 -13.94 5.74 9.41
N ASP A 160 -15.00 6.02 8.69
CA ASP A 160 -16.05 6.97 9.08
C ASP A 160 -16.99 6.34 10.11
N VAL A 161 -16.69 6.61 11.39
CA VAL A 161 -17.46 6.05 12.52
C VAL A 161 -18.89 6.59 12.55
N ASP A 162 -19.11 7.82 12.11
CA ASP A 162 -20.45 8.44 12.04
C ASP A 162 -21.29 7.80 10.94
N ALA A 163 -20.67 7.31 9.88
CA ALA A 163 -21.31 6.51 8.84
C ALA A 163 -21.44 5.01 9.21
N GLY A 164 -21.00 4.61 10.41
CA GLY A 164 -21.09 3.24 10.91
C GLY A 164 -19.92 2.33 10.55
N GLU A 165 -18.82 2.87 10.04
CA GLU A 165 -17.57 2.13 9.84
C GLU A 165 -16.79 1.98 11.16
N ARG A 166 -15.84 1.08 11.16
CA ARG A 166 -14.85 0.98 12.26
C ARG A 166 -13.69 1.93 11.96
N ILE A 167 -13.05 2.45 12.97
CA ILE A 167 -11.87 3.32 12.82
C ILE A 167 -10.80 2.71 11.91
N ILE A 168 -10.70 1.38 11.90
CA ILE A 168 -9.75 0.63 11.08
C ILE A 168 -10.23 0.34 9.65
N ASP A 169 -11.37 0.86 9.22
CA ASP A 169 -11.89 0.63 7.85
C ASP A 169 -11.26 1.62 6.84
N GLY A 170 -9.92 1.71 6.89
CA GLY A 170 -9.06 2.51 6.01
C GLY A 170 -8.27 1.63 5.03
N GLN A 171 -8.96 0.88 4.14
CA GLN A 171 -8.34 -0.03 3.19
C GLN A 171 -8.00 0.67 1.87
N TYR A 172 -6.82 0.33 1.34
CA TYR A 172 -6.35 0.81 0.04
C TYR A 172 -6.25 -0.35 -0.93
N ALA A 173 -6.88 -0.20 -2.08
CA ALA A 173 -6.91 -1.22 -3.13
C ALA A 173 -5.55 -1.36 -3.83
N SER A 174 -5.25 -2.57 -4.30
CA SER A 174 -4.14 -2.81 -5.22
C SER A 174 -4.65 -3.46 -6.52
N SER A 175 -3.81 -3.44 -7.55
CA SER A 175 -4.05 -4.16 -8.80
C SER A 175 -3.80 -5.67 -8.68
N THR A 176 -3.28 -6.15 -7.54
CA THR A 176 -2.89 -7.56 -7.36
C THR A 176 -4.11 -8.40 -6.98
N VAL A 177 -4.41 -9.39 -7.82
CA VAL A 177 -5.49 -10.35 -7.61
C VAL A 177 -4.91 -11.67 -7.11
N TYR A 178 -5.62 -12.34 -6.21
CA TYR A 178 -5.27 -13.68 -5.77
C TYR A 178 -5.46 -14.68 -6.90
N VAL A 179 -4.52 -15.61 -7.04
CA VAL A 179 -4.49 -16.59 -8.15
C VAL A 179 -5.59 -17.66 -8.07
N SER A 180 -6.36 -17.69 -6.98
CA SER A 180 -7.47 -18.61 -6.75
C SER A 180 -8.65 -17.82 -6.21
N THR A 181 -9.57 -18.49 -5.56
CA THR A 181 -10.75 -17.89 -4.92
C THR A 181 -10.66 -18.02 -3.40
N THR A 182 -11.32 -17.11 -2.69
CA THR A 182 -11.49 -17.18 -1.23
C THR A 182 -12.98 -17.15 -0.90
N MET A 183 -13.31 -17.38 0.38
CA MET A 183 -14.67 -17.39 0.89
C MET A 183 -15.60 -18.06 -0.16
N ASN A 184 -16.71 -18.14 -0.23
CA ASN A 184 -17.69 -18.83 -1.08
C ASN A 184 -17.34 -19.00 -2.58
N GLY A 185 -16.06 -18.95 -2.95
CA GLY A 185 -15.58 -19.04 -4.33
C GLY A 185 -15.39 -17.69 -5.02
N ASP A 186 -15.36 -16.60 -4.27
CA ASP A 186 -15.19 -15.26 -4.82
C ASP A 186 -13.77 -15.00 -5.31
N ALA A 187 -13.64 -14.33 -6.44
CA ALA A 187 -12.39 -13.70 -6.85
C ALA A 187 -11.97 -12.69 -5.77
N THR A 188 -10.68 -12.64 -5.48
CA THR A 188 -10.15 -11.88 -4.34
C THR A 188 -9.00 -11.00 -4.79
N MET A 189 -9.02 -9.74 -4.39
CA MET A 189 -7.90 -8.82 -4.53
C MET A 189 -7.13 -8.72 -3.21
N PHE A 190 -5.88 -8.27 -3.27
CA PHE A 190 -5.14 -7.83 -2.09
C PHE A 190 -5.26 -6.31 -1.91
N GLY A 191 -5.36 -5.89 -0.66
CA GLY A 191 -5.31 -4.49 -0.26
C GLY A 191 -4.41 -4.31 0.95
N VAL A 192 -3.92 -3.10 1.13
CA VAL A 192 -3.16 -2.66 2.30
C VAL A 192 -4.05 -1.80 3.17
N ASN A 193 -3.95 -1.98 4.47
CA ASN A 193 -4.60 -1.12 5.43
C ASN A 193 -3.52 -0.38 6.24
N PHE A 194 -3.33 0.89 5.97
CA PHE A 194 -2.34 1.71 6.66
C PHE A 194 -2.78 2.12 8.07
N VAL A 195 -4.04 1.87 8.44
CA VAL A 195 -4.53 2.16 9.79
C VAL A 195 -4.22 1.01 10.75
N ASP A 196 -4.46 -0.25 10.34
CA ASP A 196 -4.28 -1.43 11.21
C ASP A 196 -3.06 -2.29 10.87
N GLY A 197 -2.25 -1.86 9.91
CA GLY A 197 -1.00 -2.52 9.58
C GLY A 197 -1.13 -3.84 8.83
N ARG A 198 -2.24 -4.12 8.14
CA ARG A 198 -2.49 -5.43 7.55
C ARG A 198 -2.56 -5.42 6.03
N ILE A 199 -2.03 -6.47 5.43
CA ILE A 199 -2.40 -6.89 4.08
C ILE A 199 -3.59 -7.83 4.21
N LYS A 200 -4.68 -7.54 3.48
CA LYS A 200 -5.92 -8.31 3.52
C LYS A 200 -6.34 -8.74 2.13
N GLY A 201 -7.04 -9.87 2.04
CA GLY A 201 -7.76 -10.29 0.85
C GLY A 201 -9.22 -9.84 0.93
N TYR A 202 -9.70 -9.17 -0.11
CA TYR A 202 -11.07 -8.68 -0.21
C TYR A 202 -11.78 -9.36 -1.38
N PRO A 203 -12.99 -9.90 -1.19
CA PRO A 203 -13.78 -10.41 -2.31
C PRO A 203 -14.09 -9.27 -3.28
N MET A 204 -13.98 -9.55 -4.58
CA MET A 204 -14.25 -8.58 -5.66
C MET A 204 -15.75 -8.54 -6.02
N GLY A 205 -16.53 -9.46 -5.51
CA GLY A 205 -17.99 -9.49 -5.65
C GLY A 205 -18.72 -8.70 -4.57
N PRO A 206 -20.04 -8.52 -4.70
CA PRO A 206 -20.84 -7.87 -3.66
C PRO A 206 -20.75 -8.67 -2.36
N MET A 207 -20.36 -8.00 -1.28
CA MET A 207 -20.33 -8.64 0.03
C MET A 207 -21.74 -8.81 0.59
N PRO A 208 -22.04 -9.93 1.27
CA PRO A 208 -23.32 -10.11 1.93
C PRO A 208 -23.61 -8.95 2.89
N GLY A 209 -24.70 -8.24 2.67
CA GLY A 209 -25.11 -7.09 3.50
C GLY A 209 -24.70 -5.72 3.01
N GLN A 210 -23.98 -5.63 1.89
CA GLN A 210 -23.74 -4.37 1.17
C GLN A 210 -24.55 -4.40 -0.14
N THR A 211 -25.70 -3.77 -0.13
CA THR A 211 -26.55 -3.54 -1.31
C THR A 211 -26.75 -2.05 -1.49
#